data_aa8eb217d8c961c94942d9efecb280bb
#
_entry.id   aa8eb217d8c961c94942d9efecb280bb
#
_cell.length_a   1.000
_cell.length_b   1.000
_cell.length_c   1.000
_cell.angle_alpha   90.00
_cell.angle_beta   90.00
_cell.angle_gamma   90.00
#
_symmetry.space_group_name_H-M   'P 1'
#
loop_
_entity.id
_entity.type
_entity.pdbx_description
1 polymer ?
#
loop_
_entity_poly.entity_id
_entity_poly.type
_entity_poly.pdbx_seq_one_letter_code
_entity_poly.pdbx_strand_id
1 'polypeptide(L)' 'MKYRDLLKQLHDDGWQHIRTTGSHLHYKHPTKPGVVTVPAGGKLSHDIPPGTLRSILRQAGL' A
#
# COMPACT_ATOMS: atom_id res chain seq x y z
N MET A 1 -4.11 -0.81 12.26
CA MET A 1 -3.04 -1.45 11.44
C MET A 1 -1.97 -0.42 11.12
N LYS A 2 -0.73 -0.78 11.29
CA LYS A 2 0.39 0.10 10.96
C LYS A 2 0.71 0.03 9.47
N TYR A 3 1.25 1.13 8.93
CA TYR A 3 1.63 1.16 7.51
C TYR A 3 2.55 0.01 7.14
N ARG A 4 3.58 -0.28 7.95
CA ARG A 4 4.51 -1.39 7.64
C ARG A 4 3.81 -2.74 7.56
N ASP A 5 2.78 -2.97 8.36
CA ASP A 5 2.03 -4.22 8.35
C ASP A 5 1.18 -4.32 7.08
N LEU A 6 0.59 -3.20 6.64
CA LEU A 6 -0.13 -3.15 5.38
C LEU A 6 0.81 -3.40 4.19
N LEU A 7 1.99 -2.79 4.18
CA LEU A 7 2.96 -3.01 3.11
C LEU A 7 3.40 -4.47 3.03
N LYS A 8 3.56 -5.13 4.18
CA LYS A 8 3.85 -6.56 4.22
C LYS A 8 2.69 -7.36 3.63
N GLN A 9 1.45 -7.01 3.96
CA GLN A 9 0.27 -7.68 3.43
C GLN A 9 0.18 -7.53 1.91
N LEU A 10 0.46 -6.34 1.39
CA LEU A 10 0.51 -6.10 -0.06
C LEU A 10 1.58 -6.97 -0.72
N HIS A 11 2.76 -6.99 -0.15
CA HIS A 11 3.87 -7.80 -0.66
C HIS A 11 3.50 -9.30 -0.68
N ASP A 12 2.92 -9.80 0.41
CA ASP A 12 2.52 -11.20 0.52
C ASP A 12 1.42 -11.57 -0.50
N ASP A 13 0.61 -10.60 -0.93
CA ASP A 13 -0.40 -10.79 -1.97
C ASP A 13 0.17 -10.69 -3.40
N GLY A 14 1.43 -10.31 -3.53
CA GLY A 14 2.11 -10.21 -4.83
C GLY A 14 2.30 -8.79 -5.34
N TRP A 15 1.89 -7.78 -4.59
CA TRP A 15 2.13 -6.39 -4.96
C TRP A 15 3.59 -6.04 -4.81
N GLN A 16 4.16 -5.36 -5.81
CA GLN A 16 5.57 -5.01 -5.86
C GLN A 16 5.74 -3.50 -5.88
N HIS A 17 6.61 -2.99 -5.02
CA HIS A 17 6.95 -1.59 -5.00
C HIS A 17 7.72 -1.23 -6.27
N ILE A 18 7.19 -0.27 -7.05
CA ILE A 18 7.80 0.13 -8.32
C ILE A 18 8.49 1.48 -8.26
N ARG A 19 7.98 2.41 -7.43
CA ARG A 19 8.61 3.72 -7.26
C ARG A 19 8.01 4.43 -6.06
N THR A 20 8.69 5.48 -5.61
CA THR A 20 8.21 6.40 -4.58
C THR A 20 8.23 7.81 -5.13
N THR A 21 7.10 8.52 -4.99
CA THR A 21 6.99 9.94 -5.37
C THR A 21 6.66 10.72 -4.10
N GLY A 22 7.62 11.49 -3.58
CA GLY A 22 7.46 12.16 -2.29
C GLY A 22 7.21 11.13 -1.19
N SER A 23 6.06 11.23 -0.52
CA SER A 23 5.66 10.28 0.52
C SER A 23 4.74 9.18 0.01
N HIS A 24 4.51 9.08 -1.30
CA HIS A 24 3.61 8.09 -1.89
C HIS A 24 4.40 6.92 -2.48
N LEU A 25 4.13 5.71 -1.96
CA LEU A 25 4.69 4.47 -2.47
C LEU A 25 3.72 3.87 -3.48
N HIS A 26 4.23 3.52 -4.67
CA HIS A 26 3.41 2.96 -5.75
C HIS A 26 3.74 1.49 -5.95
N TYR A 27 2.70 0.68 -6.04
CA TYR A 27 2.80 -0.78 -6.17
C TYR A 27 2.08 -1.27 -7.40
N LYS A 28 2.63 -2.29 -8.05
CA LYS A 28 1.99 -3.03 -9.14
C LYS A 28 1.94 -4.51 -8.84
N HIS A 29 0.96 -5.19 -9.44
CA HIS A 29 0.76 -6.62 -9.28
C HIS A 29 0.91 -7.30 -10.64
N PRO A 30 1.51 -8.50 -10.70
CA PRO A 30 1.71 -9.19 -11.99
C PRO A 30 0.39 -9.63 -12.67
N THR A 31 -0.67 -9.86 -11.89
CA THR A 31 -1.95 -10.34 -12.44
C THR A 31 -3.15 -9.46 -12.10
N LYS A 32 -3.09 -8.66 -11.04
CA LYS A 32 -4.17 -7.74 -10.70
C LYS A 32 -3.96 -6.40 -11.39
N PRO A 33 -5.04 -5.76 -11.89
CA PRO A 33 -4.91 -4.50 -12.62
C PRO A 33 -4.66 -3.31 -11.72
N GLY A 34 -4.17 -2.22 -12.32
CA GLY A 34 -4.04 -0.94 -11.66
C GLY A 34 -2.78 -0.78 -10.82
N VAL A 35 -2.70 0.36 -10.17
CA VAL A 35 -1.60 0.73 -9.29
C VAL A 35 -2.19 1.04 -7.91
N VAL A 36 -1.58 0.48 -6.87
CA VAL A 36 -1.92 0.82 -5.48
C VAL A 36 -0.96 1.90 -5.01
N THR A 37 -1.51 2.99 -4.47
CA THR A 37 -0.72 4.09 -3.93
C THR A 37 -0.92 4.18 -2.43
N VAL A 38 0.19 4.15 -1.68
CA VAL A 38 0.18 4.18 -0.21
C VAL A 38 0.93 5.41 0.28
N PRO A 39 0.25 6.36 0.95
CA PRO A 39 0.90 7.58 1.47
C PRO A 39 1.62 7.30 2.78
N ALA A 40 2.66 6.46 2.74
CA ALA A 40 3.33 5.92 3.92
C ALA A 40 4.76 6.43 4.14
N GLY A 41 5.23 7.34 3.32
CA GLY A 41 6.61 7.83 3.43
C GLY A 41 6.89 8.42 4.81
N GLY A 42 7.87 7.86 5.53
CA GLY A 42 8.25 8.31 6.87
C GLY A 42 7.28 7.96 7.98
N LYS A 43 6.24 7.16 7.70
CA LYS A 43 5.17 6.84 8.66
C LYS A 43 5.01 5.33 8.89
N LEU A 44 6.04 4.54 8.67
CA LEU A 44 5.92 3.07 8.72
C LEU A 44 5.44 2.53 10.07
N SER A 45 5.77 3.22 11.16
CA SER A 45 5.35 2.81 12.51
C SER A 45 4.02 3.44 12.95
N HIS A 46 3.42 4.29 12.13
CA HIS A 46 2.17 4.96 12.45
C HIS A 46 0.96 4.10 12.04
N ASP A 47 -0.13 4.25 12.76
CA ASP A 47 -1.39 3.61 12.39
C ASP A 47 -2.01 4.31 11.18
N ILE A 48 -2.65 3.50 10.33
CA ILE A 48 -3.32 4.01 9.14
C ILE A 48 -4.72 4.49 9.53
N PRO A 49 -5.12 5.72 9.15
CA PRO A 49 -6.50 6.16 9.34
C PRO A 49 -7.48 5.18 8.66
N PRO A 50 -8.63 4.87 9.30
CA PRO A 50 -9.55 3.85 8.78
C PRO A 50 -10.00 4.05 7.33
N GLY A 51 -10.29 5.29 6.94
CA GLY A 51 -10.70 5.59 5.57
C GLY A 51 -9.58 5.35 4.56
N THR A 52 -8.35 5.72 4.92
CA THR A 52 -7.17 5.49 4.08
C THR A 52 -6.91 3.99 3.93
N LEU A 53 -6.98 3.24 5.03
CA LEU A 53 -6.81 1.79 4.99
C LEU A 53 -7.82 1.12 4.08
N ARG A 54 -9.10 1.49 4.22
CA ARG A 54 -10.18 0.94 3.40
C ARG A 54 -9.96 1.22 1.92
N SER A 55 -9.53 2.44 1.59
CA SER A 55 -9.23 2.82 0.20
C SER A 55 -8.10 1.98 -0.38
N ILE A 56 -7.03 1.78 0.38
CA ILE A 56 -5.88 0.99 -0.08
C ILE A 56 -6.27 -0.46 -0.29
N LEU A 57 -6.98 -1.06 0.66
CA LEU A 57 -7.43 -2.45 0.53
C LEU A 57 -8.35 -2.62 -0.67
N ARG A 58 -9.22 -1.66 -0.93
CA ARG A 58 -10.10 -1.70 -2.11
C ARG A 58 -9.28 -1.66 -3.40
N GLN A 59 -8.29 -0.77 -3.49
CA GLN A 59 -7.42 -0.68 -4.66
C GLN A 59 -6.68 -2.00 -4.90
N ALA A 60 -6.28 -2.67 -3.82
CA ALA A 60 -5.52 -3.92 -3.89
C ALA A 60 -6.38 -5.17 -4.07
N GLY A 61 -7.69 -5.04 -4.03
CA GLY A 61 -8.61 -6.17 -4.11
C GLY A 61 -8.55 -7.07 -2.88
N LEU A 62 -8.29 -6.47 -1.74
CA LEU A 62 -8.17 -7.20 -0.47
C LEU A 62 -9.32 -6.95 0.49
#